data_32c7c0fbb5a9a987dfa2ec20a244159f
#
_entry.id   32c7c0fbb5a9a987dfa2ec20a244159f
#
_cell.length_a   1.000
_cell.length_b   1.000
_cell.length_c   1.000
_cell.angle_alpha   90.00
_cell.angle_beta   90.00
_cell.angle_gamma   90.00
#
_symmetry.space_group_name_H-M   'P 1'
#
loop_
_entity.id
_entity.type
_entity.pdbx_description
1 polymer ?
#
loop_
_entity_poly.entity_id
_entity_poly.type
_entity_poly.pdbx_seq_one_letter_code
_entity_poly.pdbx_strand_id
1 'polypeptide(L)'
;SSQLNALQVEYSQILPEQPVIVLGDQIRLEQVIINILRNALDAMANTKAPKLEISLKITSNAVISVTDNGQGIDDLESLFEPFYTTKKPGDGVGLGLAISSGIIKDLGGRLVARNNKTPGAVFEIYLPTLDTI
;
A
#
# COMPACT_ATOMS: atom_id res chain seq x y z
N SER A 1 -4.35 -15.58 -2.04
CA SER A 1 -3.28 -16.05 -1.16
C SER A 1 -3.85 -16.73 0.08
N SER A 2 -3.06 -17.56 0.73
CA SER A 2 -3.53 -18.25 1.93
C SER A 2 -3.90 -17.28 3.06
N GLN A 3 -3.20 -16.15 3.16
CA GLN A 3 -3.51 -15.13 4.18
C GLN A 3 -4.85 -14.45 3.89
N LEU A 4 -5.13 -14.12 2.63
CA LEU A 4 -6.42 -13.56 2.23
C LEU A 4 -7.55 -14.56 2.52
N ASN A 5 -7.35 -15.83 2.20
CA ASN A 5 -8.33 -16.87 2.45
C ASN A 5 -8.61 -17.05 3.94
N ALA A 6 -7.55 -17.01 4.78
CA ALA A 6 -7.68 -17.19 6.22
C ALA A 6 -8.50 -16.05 6.84
N LEU A 7 -8.39 -14.82 6.33
CA LEU A 7 -9.15 -13.67 6.82
C LEU A 7 -10.49 -13.51 6.13
N GLN A 8 -10.78 -14.33 5.11
CA GLN A 8 -12.00 -14.25 4.30
C GLN A 8 -12.21 -12.84 3.73
N VAL A 9 -11.13 -12.25 3.24
CA VAL A 9 -11.15 -10.90 2.68
C VAL A 9 -11.75 -10.93 1.28
N GLU A 10 -12.73 -10.07 1.04
CA GLU A 10 -13.22 -9.83 -0.31
C GLU A 10 -12.19 -9.03 -1.07
N TYR A 11 -11.69 -9.59 -2.17
CA TYR A 11 -10.62 -8.99 -2.94
C TYR A 11 -11.12 -8.59 -4.32
N SER A 12 -10.77 -7.38 -4.77
CA SER A 12 -11.02 -6.93 -6.13
C SER A 12 -9.80 -6.22 -6.67
N GLN A 13 -9.68 -6.22 -8.00
CA GLN A 13 -8.62 -5.47 -8.66
C GLN A 13 -9.15 -4.78 -9.91
N ILE A 14 -8.61 -3.59 -10.17
CA ILE A 14 -8.94 -2.77 -11.33
C ILE A 14 -7.63 -2.49 -12.03
N LEU A 15 -7.39 -3.13 -13.18
CA LEU A 15 -6.13 -3.04 -13.91
C LEU A 15 -6.41 -2.52 -15.32
N PRO A 16 -5.46 -1.77 -15.93
CA PRO A 16 -5.59 -1.37 -17.33
C PRO A 16 -5.49 -2.58 -18.26
N GLU A 17 -6.05 -2.47 -19.45
CA GLU A 17 -5.99 -3.54 -20.46
C GLU A 17 -4.58 -3.78 -20.95
N GLN A 18 -3.76 -2.73 -21.04
CA GLN A 18 -2.40 -2.79 -21.52
C GLN A 18 -1.41 -2.86 -20.37
N PRO A 19 -0.32 -3.61 -20.49
CA PRO A 19 0.73 -3.58 -19.46
C PRO A 19 1.30 -2.17 -19.31
N VAL A 20 1.63 -1.80 -18.08
CA VAL A 20 2.25 -0.52 -17.75
C VAL A 20 3.71 -0.78 -17.42
N ILE A 21 4.60 -0.11 -18.12
CA ILE A 21 6.04 -0.27 -17.92
C ILE A 21 6.57 0.94 -17.18
N VAL A 22 7.25 0.67 -16.05
CA VAL A 22 7.87 1.70 -15.23
C VAL A 22 9.34 1.41 -15.10
N LEU A 23 10.14 2.44 -14.81
CA LEU A 23 11.51 2.23 -14.39
C LEU A 23 11.51 1.87 -12.91
N GLY A 24 12.26 0.83 -12.57
CA GLY A 24 12.33 0.43 -11.18
C GLY A 24 13.11 -0.85 -11.00
N ASP A 25 13.12 -1.28 -9.76
CA ASP A 25 13.73 -2.54 -9.33
C ASP A 25 12.58 -3.47 -8.92
N GLN A 26 12.40 -4.55 -9.68
CA GLN A 26 11.29 -5.48 -9.47
C GLN A 26 11.26 -6.03 -8.04
N ILE A 27 12.41 -6.43 -7.51
CA ILE A 27 12.48 -7.04 -6.17
C ILE A 27 12.11 -6.02 -5.10
N ARG A 28 12.66 -4.81 -5.20
CA ARG A 28 12.37 -3.74 -4.23
C ARG A 28 10.91 -3.30 -4.31
N LEU A 29 10.37 -3.19 -5.52
CA LEU A 29 8.96 -2.82 -5.70
C LEU A 29 8.04 -3.88 -5.12
N GLU A 30 8.33 -5.15 -5.33
CA GLU A 30 7.56 -6.24 -4.73
C GLU A 30 7.59 -6.17 -3.20
N GLN A 31 8.74 -5.84 -2.59
CA GLN A 31 8.84 -5.67 -1.14
C GLN A 31 7.91 -4.57 -0.65
N VAL A 32 7.85 -3.44 -1.37
CA VAL A 32 6.95 -2.34 -1.02
C VAL A 32 5.50 -2.79 -1.07
N ILE A 33 5.10 -3.44 -2.15
CA ILE A 33 3.72 -3.89 -2.33
C ILE A 33 3.34 -4.89 -1.25
N ILE A 34 4.18 -5.87 -0.96
CA ILE A 34 3.92 -6.86 0.08
C ILE A 34 3.75 -6.17 1.44
N ASN A 35 4.61 -5.21 1.74
CA ASN A 35 4.53 -4.50 3.02
C ASN A 35 3.22 -3.71 3.15
N ILE A 36 2.81 -3.04 2.07
CA ILE A 36 1.54 -2.30 2.06
C ILE A 36 0.36 -3.23 2.20
N LEU A 37 0.37 -4.39 1.52
CA LEU A 37 -0.69 -5.38 1.64
C LEU A 37 -0.78 -5.93 3.07
N ARG A 38 0.34 -6.20 3.71
CA ARG A 38 0.35 -6.65 5.11
C ARG A 38 -0.25 -5.61 6.04
N ASN A 39 0.08 -4.34 5.83
CA ASN A 39 -0.51 -3.26 6.63
C ASN A 39 -2.02 -3.19 6.45
N ALA A 40 -2.51 -3.36 5.21
CA ALA A 40 -3.94 -3.37 4.95
C ALA A 40 -4.63 -4.54 5.66
N LEU A 41 -4.04 -5.73 5.59
CA LEU A 41 -4.60 -6.91 6.26
C LEU A 41 -4.60 -6.74 7.78
N ASP A 42 -3.53 -6.19 8.33
CA ASP A 42 -3.44 -5.90 9.79
C ASP A 42 -4.53 -4.91 10.20
N ALA A 43 -4.74 -3.87 9.40
CA ALA A 43 -5.76 -2.85 9.69
C ALA A 43 -7.18 -3.42 9.65
N MET A 44 -7.39 -4.52 8.95
CA MET A 44 -8.68 -5.18 8.82
C MET A 44 -8.88 -6.36 9.77
N ALA A 45 -7.94 -6.60 10.68
CA ALA A 45 -7.98 -7.78 11.56
C ALA A 45 -9.28 -7.91 12.36
N ASN A 46 -9.88 -6.79 12.74
CA ASN A 46 -11.14 -6.76 13.49
C ASN A 46 -12.33 -6.27 12.66
N THR A 47 -12.19 -6.23 11.35
CA THR A 47 -13.24 -5.76 10.45
C THR A 47 -14.16 -6.93 10.12
N LYS A 48 -15.48 -6.74 10.27
CA LYS A 48 -16.45 -7.82 10.08
C LYS A 48 -16.51 -8.32 8.65
N ALA A 49 -16.46 -7.43 7.68
CA ALA A 49 -16.53 -7.78 6.27
C ALA A 49 -15.35 -7.11 5.55
N PRO A 50 -14.13 -7.61 5.74
CA PRO A 50 -12.94 -6.96 5.21
C PRO A 50 -12.93 -6.98 3.68
N LYS A 51 -12.62 -5.83 3.09
CA LYS A 51 -12.54 -5.65 1.64
C LYS A 51 -11.21 -5.00 1.27
N LEU A 52 -10.53 -5.60 0.31
CA LEU A 52 -9.27 -5.10 -0.21
C LEU A 52 -9.41 -4.85 -1.71
N GLU A 53 -9.05 -3.66 -2.16
CA GLU A 53 -9.05 -3.33 -3.58
C GLU A 53 -7.68 -2.83 -4.00
N ILE A 54 -7.18 -3.37 -5.10
CA ILE A 54 -5.94 -2.89 -5.72
C ILE A 54 -6.30 -2.33 -7.08
N SER A 55 -5.81 -1.13 -7.38
CA SER A 55 -6.01 -0.55 -8.69
C SER A 55 -4.69 -0.03 -9.25
N LEU A 56 -4.58 -0.04 -10.57
CA LEU A 56 -3.46 0.56 -11.29
C LEU A 56 -4.05 1.51 -12.32
N LYS A 57 -3.63 2.76 -12.27
CA LYS A 57 -4.06 3.80 -13.20
C LYS A 57 -2.84 4.48 -13.80
N ILE A 58 -3.03 5.03 -15.00
CA ILE A 58 -2.06 5.92 -15.63
C ILE A 58 -2.65 7.31 -15.64
N THR A 59 -1.96 8.23 -15.00
CA THR A 59 -2.19 9.67 -15.15
C THR A 59 -0.90 10.22 -15.74
N SER A 60 -0.29 11.26 -15.19
CA SER A 60 1.09 11.61 -15.56
C SER A 60 2.10 10.60 -15.02
N ASN A 61 1.69 9.78 -14.03
CA ASN A 61 2.49 8.70 -13.46
C ASN A 61 1.68 7.41 -13.50
N ALA A 62 2.35 6.28 -13.26
CA ALA A 62 1.65 5.05 -12.89
C ALA A 62 1.29 5.17 -11.40
N VAL A 63 0.04 4.91 -11.05
CA VAL A 63 -0.46 5.01 -9.68
C VAL A 63 -1.03 3.67 -9.27
N ILE A 64 -0.38 3.02 -8.31
CA ILE A 64 -0.87 1.78 -7.70
C ILE A 64 -1.56 2.15 -6.40
N SER A 65 -2.85 1.85 -6.29
CA SER A 65 -3.62 2.17 -5.09
C SER A 65 -4.03 0.89 -4.38
N VAL A 66 -3.85 0.85 -3.06
CA VAL A 66 -4.31 -0.24 -2.21
C VAL A 66 -5.30 0.35 -1.22
N THR A 67 -6.54 -0.08 -1.30
CA THR A 67 -7.64 0.44 -0.48
C THR A 67 -8.17 -0.67 0.42
N ASP A 68 -8.29 -0.39 1.71
CA ASP A 68 -8.90 -1.29 2.67
C ASP A 68 -10.07 -0.60 3.37
N ASN A 69 -10.91 -1.39 4.03
CA ASN A 69 -12.00 -0.88 4.85
C ASN A 69 -11.76 -1.16 6.35
N GLY A 70 -10.51 -1.14 6.76
CA GLY A 70 -10.13 -1.38 8.14
C GLY A 70 -10.30 -0.17 9.04
N GLN A 71 -9.45 -0.09 10.06
CA GLN A 71 -9.58 0.94 11.11
C GLN A 71 -9.15 2.34 10.67
N GLY A 72 -8.46 2.47 9.54
CA GLY A 72 -7.91 3.75 9.11
C GLY A 72 -6.59 4.08 9.81
N ILE A 73 -6.14 5.31 9.63
CA ILE A 73 -4.84 5.78 10.12
C ILE A 73 -5.09 6.93 11.09
N ASP A 74 -4.60 6.80 12.32
CA ASP A 74 -4.79 7.80 13.36
C ASP A 74 -3.83 8.99 13.19
N ASP A 75 -2.58 8.72 12.84
CA ASP A 75 -1.55 9.76 12.74
C ASP A 75 -0.86 9.68 11.38
N LEU A 76 -1.43 10.41 10.41
CA LEU A 76 -0.90 10.46 9.05
C LEU A 76 0.47 11.14 9.00
N GLU A 77 0.73 12.08 9.89
CA GLU A 77 2.00 12.83 9.87
C GLU A 77 3.19 11.94 10.23
N SER A 78 3.01 11.02 11.17
CA SER A 78 4.09 10.16 11.65
C SER A 78 4.18 8.82 10.93
N LEU A 79 3.26 8.53 10.03
CA LEU A 79 3.08 7.19 9.46
C LEU A 79 4.34 6.64 8.81
N PHE A 80 5.11 7.48 8.13
CA PHE A 80 6.32 7.05 7.42
C PHE A 80 7.61 7.28 8.21
N GLU A 81 7.49 7.71 9.47
CA GLU A 81 8.67 7.88 10.33
C GLU A 81 9.17 6.51 10.80
N PRO A 82 10.50 6.35 10.93
CA PRO A 82 11.05 5.11 11.48
C PRO A 82 10.53 4.85 12.89
N PHE A 83 10.28 3.59 13.20
CA PHE A 83 9.81 3.11 14.51
C PHE A 83 8.39 3.52 14.89
N TYR A 84 7.66 4.26 14.02
CA TYR A 84 6.24 4.51 14.26
C TYR A 84 5.46 3.22 14.05
N THR A 85 4.66 2.80 15.03
CA THR A 85 3.78 1.66 14.89
C THR A 85 2.66 1.73 15.93
N THR A 86 1.45 1.29 15.52
CA THR A 86 0.33 1.07 16.42
C THR A 86 0.20 -0.40 16.81
N LYS A 87 1.10 -1.25 16.32
CA LYS A 87 1.11 -2.68 16.64
C LYS A 87 1.59 -2.89 18.06
N LYS A 88 1.19 -4.03 18.65
CA LYS A 88 1.64 -4.40 19.98
C LYS A 88 3.15 -4.64 19.98
N PRO A 89 3.82 -4.45 21.13
CA PRO A 89 5.24 -4.77 21.22
C PRO A 89 5.50 -6.21 20.74
N GLY A 90 6.51 -6.37 19.89
CA GLY A 90 6.86 -7.67 19.30
C GLY A 90 6.22 -7.98 17.96
N ASP A 91 5.18 -7.24 17.55
CA ASP A 91 4.50 -7.48 16.28
C ASP A 91 5.14 -6.73 15.11
N GLY A 92 6.11 -5.90 15.38
CA GLY A 92 6.84 -5.15 14.38
C GLY A 92 7.62 -4.02 15.01
N VAL A 93 8.60 -3.49 14.27
CA VAL A 93 9.46 -2.42 14.77
C VAL A 93 9.18 -1.06 14.15
N GLY A 94 8.13 -0.95 13.31
CA GLY A 94 7.75 0.32 12.72
C GLY A 94 8.67 0.82 11.62
N LEU A 95 9.41 -0.07 10.98
CA LEU A 95 10.34 0.32 9.90
C LEU A 95 9.77 0.11 8.50
N GLY A 96 8.72 -0.73 8.36
CA GLY A 96 8.23 -1.16 7.05
C GLY A 96 7.83 -0.01 6.14
N LEU A 97 7.02 0.91 6.64
CA LEU A 97 6.56 2.04 5.82
C LEU A 97 7.66 3.07 5.55
N ALA A 98 8.56 3.29 6.51
CA ALA A 98 9.70 4.18 6.30
C ALA A 98 10.62 3.64 5.20
N ILE A 99 10.92 2.34 5.24
CA ILE A 99 11.73 1.67 4.23
C ILE A 99 11.03 1.71 2.88
N SER A 100 9.73 1.40 2.84
CA SER A 100 8.95 1.43 1.60
C SER A 100 8.94 2.82 0.97
N SER A 101 8.72 3.86 1.77
CA SER A 101 8.76 5.25 1.29
C SER A 101 10.14 5.59 0.70
N GLY A 102 11.22 5.17 1.36
CA GLY A 102 12.58 5.39 0.87
C GLY A 102 12.83 4.68 -0.46
N ILE A 103 12.38 3.44 -0.61
CA ILE A 103 12.52 2.68 -1.85
C ILE A 103 11.79 3.41 -3.00
N ILE A 104 10.56 3.84 -2.77
CA ILE A 104 9.79 4.51 -3.82
C ILE A 104 10.44 5.84 -4.21
N LYS A 105 10.97 6.60 -3.26
CA LYS A 105 11.71 7.82 -3.56
C LYS A 105 12.94 7.53 -4.39
N ASP A 106 13.69 6.48 -4.07
CA ASP A 106 14.87 6.07 -4.85
C ASP A 106 14.49 5.70 -6.29
N LEU A 107 13.28 5.20 -6.52
CA LEU A 107 12.79 4.87 -7.84
C LEU A 107 12.20 6.07 -8.58
N GLY A 108 12.30 7.26 -8.00
CA GLY A 108 11.79 8.49 -8.62
C GLY A 108 10.32 8.76 -8.38
N GLY A 109 9.69 8.02 -7.50
CA GLY A 109 8.28 8.18 -7.19
C GLY A 109 8.02 8.66 -5.78
N ARG A 110 6.81 8.41 -5.30
CA ARG A 110 6.41 8.76 -3.94
C ARG A 110 5.35 7.80 -3.43
N LEU A 111 5.32 7.62 -2.12
CA LEU A 111 4.33 6.82 -1.42
C LEU A 111 3.48 7.76 -0.58
N VAL A 112 2.17 7.69 -0.75
CA VAL A 112 1.20 8.58 -0.09
C VAL A 112 0.15 7.72 0.60
N ALA A 113 -0.34 8.19 1.74
CA ALA A 113 -1.43 7.53 2.46
C ALA A 113 -2.50 8.55 2.83
N ARG A 114 -3.73 8.11 2.83
CA ARG A 114 -4.87 8.92 3.29
C ARG A 114 -5.94 8.03 3.87
N ASN A 115 -6.80 8.62 4.66
CA ASN A 115 -8.00 7.92 5.12
C ASN A 115 -9.09 8.02 4.06
N ASN A 116 -9.88 6.96 3.95
CA ASN A 116 -11.02 6.93 3.05
C ASN A 116 -12.19 7.69 3.66
N LYS A 117 -13.14 8.13 2.83
CA LYS A 117 -14.39 8.75 3.32
C LYS A 117 -15.23 7.76 4.12
N THR A 118 -15.26 6.51 3.67
CA THR A 118 -15.77 5.38 4.45
C THR A 118 -14.64 4.89 5.34
N PRO A 119 -14.91 4.06 6.37
CA PRO A 119 -13.81 3.54 7.19
C PRO A 119 -12.74 2.85 6.33
N GLY A 120 -11.48 3.10 6.69
CA GLY A 120 -10.36 2.48 6.01
C GLY A 120 -9.33 3.46 5.53
N ALA A 121 -8.33 2.94 4.82
CA ALA A 121 -7.19 3.71 4.34
C ALA A 121 -6.89 3.41 2.87
N VAL A 122 -6.23 4.36 2.23
CA VAL A 122 -5.73 4.20 0.86
C VAL A 122 -4.24 4.50 0.87
N PHE A 123 -3.45 3.56 0.35
CA PHE A 123 -2.02 3.77 0.09
C PHE A 123 -1.83 3.88 -1.42
N GLU A 124 -1.13 4.90 -1.87
CA GLU A 124 -0.89 5.14 -3.28
C GLU A 124 0.60 5.21 -3.56
N ILE A 125 1.04 4.39 -4.52
CA ILE A 125 2.43 4.38 -5.01
C ILE A 125 2.43 5.08 -6.36
N TYR A 126 3.17 6.19 -6.46
CA TYR A 126 3.35 6.94 -7.70
C TYR A 126 4.72 6.61 -8.26
N LEU A 127 4.77 6.16 -9.51
CA LEU A 127 6.01 5.83 -10.20
C LEU A 127 6.04 6.46 -11.58
N PRO A 128 7.21 6.98 -12.02
CA PRO A 128 7.32 7.47 -13.39
C PRO A 128 7.20 6.32 -14.38
N THR A 129 6.50 6.55 -15.48
CA THR A 129 6.45 5.61 -16.58
C THR A 129 7.57 5.92 -17.57
N LEU A 130 7.82 5.01 -18.51
CA LEU A 130 8.81 5.27 -19.56
C LEU A 130 8.46 6.50 -20.38
N ASP A 131 7.17 6.78 -20.55
CA ASP A 131 6.72 7.92 -21.34
C ASP A 131 6.93 9.28 -20.66
N THR A 132 7.16 9.27 -19.33
CA THR A 132 7.33 10.49 -18.53
C THR A 132 8.79 10.79 -18.19
N ILE A 133 9.71 9.98 -18.68
CA ILE A 133 11.15 10.11 -18.38
C ILE A 133 11.90 10.86 -19.48
#